data_9b9f15a8dae91b8f39f499a06052b503
#
_entry.id   9b9f15a8dae91b8f39f499a06052b503
#
_cell.length_a   1.000
_cell.length_b   1.000
_cell.length_c   1.000
_cell.angle_alpha   90.00
_cell.angle_beta   90.00
_cell.angle_gamma   90.00
#
_symmetry.space_group_name_H-M   'P 1'
#
loop_
_entity.id
_entity.type
_entity.pdbx_description
1 polymer ?
#
loop_
_entity_poly.entity_id
_entity_poly.type
_entity_poly.pdbx_seq_one_letter_code
_entity_poly.pdbx_strand_id
1 'polypeptide(L)'
;MELSIDRLTKQYQNKIAVDRISLRLNTGIYGLLGANGAGKTTLMRMVCGILKPTSGTITFDGIDVSEESYRSMLGYLPQDFGYYPEFTGEDFLLYMAALKGMRKPQARRKTVELLKLVSLHDVAKKKIKTYSGGMKQRLGIAQALLNQPKLLVLDEPTAGLDPKERVRFRDLIKDLGKDSIVLLSTHIVSDIEHIADDILMMKSGQLIYQGKWTDKSGNLEEFYLKQFEEIE
;
A
#
# COMPACT_ATOMS: atom_id res chain seq x y z
N MET A 1 -15.65 -1.33 -8.96
CA MET A 1 -14.98 -1.23 -7.64
C MET A 1 -14.67 0.23 -7.38
N GLU A 2 -15.08 0.73 -6.22
CA GLU A 2 -14.84 2.13 -5.83
C GLU A 2 -14.48 2.19 -4.34
N LEU A 3 -13.35 2.81 -4.00
CA LEU A 3 -13.03 3.28 -2.66
C LEU A 3 -13.50 4.72 -2.54
N SER A 4 -14.45 4.99 -1.66
CA SER A 4 -14.99 6.32 -1.40
C SER A 4 -14.58 6.81 -0.02
N ILE A 5 -14.01 8.00 0.04
CA ILE A 5 -13.62 8.70 1.27
C ILE A 5 -14.38 10.03 1.27
N ASP A 6 -15.12 10.33 2.34
CA ASP A 6 -15.88 11.58 2.46
C ASP A 6 -15.49 12.34 3.74
N ARG A 7 -14.96 13.57 3.55
CA ARG A 7 -14.56 14.53 4.58
C ARG A 7 -13.78 13.92 5.74
N LEU A 8 -12.86 13.02 5.40
CA LEU A 8 -12.08 12.25 6.36
C LEU A 8 -11.14 13.14 7.15
N THR A 9 -11.25 13.10 8.47
CA THR A 9 -10.42 13.91 9.38
C THR A 9 -9.82 13.02 10.46
N LYS A 10 -8.54 13.25 10.77
CA LYS A 10 -7.88 12.71 11.95
C LYS A 10 -7.16 13.79 12.70
N GLN A 11 -7.59 14.00 13.93
CA GLN A 11 -6.97 14.92 14.90
C GLN A 11 -6.36 14.13 16.06
N TYR A 12 -5.15 14.49 16.43
CA TYR A 12 -4.45 14.02 17.64
C TYR A 12 -4.23 15.22 18.54
N GLN A 13 -4.94 15.30 19.67
CA GLN A 13 -4.86 16.44 20.56
C GLN A 13 -5.00 17.77 19.79
N ASN A 14 -3.90 18.52 19.65
CA ASN A 14 -3.89 19.83 18.99
C ASN A 14 -3.41 19.78 17.53
N LYS A 15 -3.05 18.57 16.99
CA LYS A 15 -2.55 18.41 15.62
C LYS A 15 -3.58 17.71 14.75
N ILE A 16 -3.98 18.36 13.64
CA ILE A 16 -4.75 17.74 12.59
C ILE A 16 -3.75 17.03 11.66
N ALA A 17 -3.81 15.70 11.61
CA ALA A 17 -2.92 14.90 10.78
C ALA A 17 -3.51 14.59 9.39
N VAL A 18 -4.86 14.58 9.29
CA VAL A 18 -5.61 14.49 8.04
C VAL A 18 -6.81 15.45 8.18
N ASP A 19 -6.98 16.37 7.24
CA ASP A 19 -7.98 17.43 7.29
C ASP A 19 -8.97 17.32 6.14
N ARG A 20 -10.18 16.83 6.41
CA ARG A 20 -11.36 16.79 5.53
C ARG A 20 -11.10 16.27 4.12
N ILE A 21 -10.25 15.24 3.98
CA ILE A 21 -9.97 14.64 2.68
C ILE A 21 -11.23 13.95 2.14
N SER A 22 -11.59 14.30 0.90
CA SER A 22 -12.62 13.59 0.12
C SER A 22 -12.02 13.15 -1.20
N LEU A 23 -12.14 11.87 -1.53
CA LEU A 23 -11.67 11.31 -2.80
C LEU A 23 -12.43 10.03 -3.18
N ARG A 24 -12.42 9.72 -4.47
CA ARG A 24 -12.96 8.46 -5.01
C ARG A 24 -11.91 7.82 -5.89
N LEU A 25 -11.60 6.56 -5.61
CA LEU A 25 -10.64 5.78 -6.36
C LEU A 25 -11.34 4.58 -6.98
N ASN A 26 -11.19 4.41 -8.29
CA ASN A 26 -11.66 3.25 -9.04
C ASN A 26 -10.51 2.26 -9.26
N THR A 27 -10.75 1.15 -9.95
CA THR A 27 -9.69 0.22 -10.35
C THR A 27 -8.55 0.97 -11.01
N GLY A 28 -7.32 0.73 -10.55
CA GLY A 28 -6.12 1.40 -11.03
C GLY A 28 -5.07 1.62 -9.94
N ILE A 29 -3.99 2.29 -10.29
CA ILE A 29 -2.83 2.53 -9.43
C ILE A 29 -2.76 4.00 -9.05
N TYR A 30 -2.74 4.28 -7.76
CA TYR A 30 -2.70 5.61 -7.17
C TYR A 30 -1.40 5.81 -6.39
N GLY A 31 -0.57 6.74 -6.86
CA GLY A 31 0.66 7.14 -6.16
C GLY A 31 0.39 8.27 -5.17
N LEU A 32 0.60 8.03 -3.87
CA LEU A 32 0.43 9.02 -2.81
C LEU A 32 1.78 9.64 -2.44
N LEU A 33 2.01 10.85 -2.90
CA LEU A 33 3.21 11.65 -2.65
C LEU A 33 3.01 12.63 -1.49
N GLY A 34 4.10 12.99 -0.85
CA GLY A 34 4.14 14.03 0.18
C GLY A 34 5.36 13.89 1.09
N ALA A 35 5.78 14.98 1.71
CA ALA A 35 6.88 14.98 2.65
C ALA A 35 6.60 14.10 3.89
N ASN A 36 7.65 13.81 4.65
CA ASN A 36 7.50 13.15 5.95
C ASN A 36 6.63 14.01 6.88
N GLY A 37 5.63 13.38 7.51
CA GLY A 37 4.68 14.11 8.36
C GLY A 37 3.49 14.73 7.59
N ALA A 38 3.40 14.61 6.26
CA ALA A 38 2.27 15.11 5.47
C ALA A 38 0.91 14.44 5.79
N GLY A 39 0.91 13.29 6.49
CA GLY A 39 -0.31 12.57 6.86
C GLY A 39 -0.55 11.28 6.09
N LYS A 40 0.31 10.90 5.14
CA LYS A 40 0.15 9.71 4.27
C LYS A 40 -0.13 8.42 5.06
N THR A 41 0.78 8.04 5.96
CA THR A 41 0.60 6.84 6.80
C THR A 41 -0.66 6.89 7.66
N THR A 42 -1.04 8.09 8.15
CA THR A 42 -2.29 8.28 8.90
C THR A 42 -3.51 8.00 8.03
N LEU A 43 -3.55 8.55 6.80
CA LEU A 43 -4.60 8.30 5.83
C LEU A 43 -4.68 6.80 5.50
N MET A 44 -3.55 6.18 5.16
CA MET A 44 -3.49 4.75 4.83
C MET A 44 -3.96 3.86 5.99
N ARG A 45 -3.56 4.15 7.24
CA ARG A 45 -4.03 3.40 8.42
C ARG A 45 -5.54 3.53 8.64
N MET A 46 -6.13 4.69 8.31
CA MET A 46 -7.60 4.84 8.35
C MET A 46 -8.26 4.03 7.23
N VAL A 47 -7.73 4.08 6.01
CA VAL A 47 -8.20 3.26 4.88
C VAL A 47 -8.09 1.76 5.19
N CYS A 48 -7.08 1.34 5.95
CA CYS A 48 -6.94 -0.05 6.38
C CYS A 48 -7.83 -0.44 7.59
N GLY A 49 -8.62 0.49 8.14
CA GLY A 49 -9.43 0.25 9.33
C GLY A 49 -8.63 0.03 10.62
N ILE A 50 -7.32 0.31 10.60
CA ILE A 50 -6.43 0.19 11.77
C ILE A 50 -6.58 1.39 12.69
N LEU A 51 -6.85 2.55 12.11
CA LEU A 51 -7.00 3.81 12.82
C LEU A 51 -8.40 4.37 12.60
N LYS A 52 -9.15 4.58 13.68
CA LYS A 52 -10.48 5.19 13.61
C LYS A 52 -10.35 6.69 13.28
N PRO A 53 -11.05 7.21 12.26
CA PRO A 53 -11.11 8.64 11.99
C PRO A 53 -11.77 9.41 13.14
N THR A 54 -11.46 10.70 13.25
CA THR A 54 -12.16 11.62 14.15
C THR A 54 -13.53 12.00 13.59
N SER A 55 -13.62 12.17 12.27
CA SER A 55 -14.87 12.37 11.52
C SER A 55 -14.69 11.95 10.06
N GLY A 56 -15.81 11.89 9.32
CA GLY A 56 -15.84 11.40 7.94
C GLY A 56 -16.00 9.89 7.86
N THR A 57 -16.13 9.37 6.63
CA THR A 57 -16.42 7.96 6.36
C THR A 57 -15.51 7.40 5.27
N ILE A 58 -15.30 6.09 5.31
CA ILE A 58 -14.57 5.33 4.28
C ILE A 58 -15.42 4.11 3.95
N THR A 59 -15.70 3.92 2.66
CA THR A 59 -16.40 2.74 2.16
C THR A 59 -15.71 2.17 0.93
N PHE A 60 -15.82 0.86 0.75
CA PHE A 60 -15.40 0.16 -0.47
C PHE A 60 -16.61 -0.57 -1.06
N ASP A 61 -17.03 -0.18 -2.26
CA ASP A 61 -18.29 -0.63 -2.88
C ASP A 61 -19.49 -0.55 -1.92
N GLY A 62 -19.57 0.53 -1.12
CA GLY A 62 -20.61 0.77 -0.13
C GLY A 62 -20.41 0.06 1.21
N ILE A 63 -19.42 -0.81 1.35
CA ILE A 63 -19.09 -1.53 2.60
C ILE A 63 -18.23 -0.63 3.48
N ASP A 64 -18.67 -0.39 4.73
CA ASP A 64 -17.93 0.45 5.67
C ASP A 64 -16.60 -0.19 6.12
N VAL A 65 -15.58 0.64 6.32
CA VAL A 65 -14.23 0.20 6.72
C VAL A 65 -14.19 -0.60 8.04
N SER A 66 -15.19 -0.43 8.91
CA SER A 66 -15.30 -1.16 10.18
C SER A 66 -15.80 -2.59 10.01
N GLU A 67 -16.40 -2.93 8.87
CA GLU A 67 -16.99 -4.25 8.63
C GLU A 67 -15.91 -5.32 8.38
N GLU A 68 -16.21 -6.56 8.74
CA GLU A 68 -15.33 -7.71 8.50
C GLU A 68 -15.18 -8.00 7.00
N SER A 69 -16.26 -7.84 6.24
CA SER A 69 -16.31 -7.98 4.78
C SER A 69 -15.32 -7.03 4.08
N TYR A 70 -15.17 -5.80 4.56
CA TYR A 70 -14.15 -4.87 4.07
C TYR A 70 -12.73 -5.44 4.26
N ARG A 71 -12.42 -5.95 5.46
CA ARG A 71 -11.10 -6.52 5.76
C ARG A 71 -10.74 -7.73 4.90
N SER A 72 -11.74 -8.51 4.48
CA SER A 72 -11.53 -9.67 3.60
C SER A 72 -11.03 -9.26 2.20
N MET A 73 -11.34 -8.05 1.75
CA MET A 73 -10.94 -7.50 0.46
C MET A 73 -9.63 -6.71 0.50
N LEU A 74 -9.09 -6.47 1.71
CA LEU A 74 -7.91 -5.62 1.91
C LEU A 74 -6.62 -6.43 1.96
N GLY A 75 -5.61 -5.95 1.23
CA GLY A 75 -4.19 -6.29 1.43
C GLY A 75 -3.45 -5.06 1.95
N TYR A 76 -2.62 -5.23 2.97
CA TYR A 76 -1.88 -4.13 3.56
C TYR A 76 -0.42 -4.49 3.83
N LEU A 77 0.48 -3.64 3.37
CA LEU A 77 1.89 -3.63 3.74
C LEU A 77 2.19 -2.32 4.47
N PRO A 78 2.41 -2.32 5.78
CA PRO A 78 2.83 -1.14 6.54
C PRO A 78 4.30 -0.81 6.27
N GLN A 79 4.70 0.44 6.50
CA GLN A 79 6.09 0.90 6.41
C GLN A 79 7.02 0.09 7.32
N ASP A 80 6.61 -0.12 8.58
CA ASP A 80 7.30 -0.98 9.53
C ASP A 80 6.54 -2.30 9.66
N PHE A 81 6.97 -3.29 8.90
CA PHE A 81 6.37 -4.61 8.93
C PHE A 81 7.05 -5.49 9.98
N GLY A 82 6.31 -5.83 11.04
CA GLY A 82 6.77 -6.72 12.10
C GLY A 82 6.86 -8.17 11.64
N TYR A 83 8.06 -8.71 11.61
CA TYR A 83 8.29 -10.12 11.30
C TYR A 83 8.48 -10.93 12.58
N TYR A 84 8.22 -12.25 12.50
CA TYR A 84 8.66 -13.22 13.49
C TYR A 84 10.04 -13.75 13.10
N PRO A 85 11.14 -13.28 13.70
CA PRO A 85 12.51 -13.55 13.23
C PRO A 85 12.87 -15.04 13.16
N GLU A 86 12.27 -15.85 14.04
CA GLU A 86 12.52 -17.30 14.13
C GLU A 86 11.66 -18.13 13.17
N PHE A 87 10.62 -17.54 12.55
CA PHE A 87 9.85 -18.22 11.52
C PHE A 87 10.66 -18.32 10.22
N THR A 88 10.39 -19.36 9.43
CA THR A 88 10.80 -19.37 8.03
C THR A 88 9.85 -18.50 7.21
N GLY A 89 10.25 -18.11 5.99
CA GLY A 89 9.36 -17.38 5.09
C GLY A 89 8.08 -18.15 4.77
N GLU A 90 8.19 -19.47 4.62
CA GLU A 90 7.05 -20.38 4.40
C GLU A 90 6.12 -20.41 5.61
N ASP A 91 6.66 -20.65 6.82
CA ASP A 91 5.87 -20.70 8.07
C ASP A 91 5.14 -19.38 8.31
N PHE A 92 5.81 -18.26 8.05
CA PHE A 92 5.24 -16.94 8.19
C PHE A 92 4.00 -16.76 7.28
N LEU A 93 4.10 -17.08 5.98
CA LEU A 93 2.96 -16.97 5.07
C LEU A 93 1.84 -17.94 5.42
N LEU A 94 2.16 -19.17 5.84
CA LEU A 94 1.15 -20.13 6.31
C LEU A 94 0.43 -19.64 7.56
N TYR A 95 1.16 -19.03 8.50
CA TYR A 95 0.58 -18.42 9.70
C TYR A 95 -0.35 -17.25 9.35
N MET A 96 0.09 -16.35 8.49
CA MET A 96 -0.72 -15.21 8.03
C MET A 96 -1.97 -15.67 7.24
N ALA A 97 -1.83 -16.73 6.42
CA ALA A 97 -2.97 -17.33 5.72
C ALA A 97 -4.00 -17.93 6.71
N ALA A 98 -3.53 -18.57 7.79
CA ALA A 98 -4.42 -19.08 8.84
C ALA A 98 -5.16 -17.96 9.57
N LEU A 99 -4.50 -16.83 9.89
CA LEU A 99 -5.14 -15.64 10.47
C LEU A 99 -6.21 -15.03 9.55
N LYS A 100 -6.04 -15.16 8.22
CA LYS A 100 -7.02 -14.75 7.21
C LYS A 100 -8.13 -15.82 6.98
N GLY A 101 -8.19 -16.89 7.78
CA GLY A 101 -9.21 -17.94 7.68
C GLY A 101 -9.05 -18.89 6.50
N MET A 102 -7.90 -18.92 5.83
CA MET A 102 -7.67 -19.80 4.68
C MET A 102 -7.55 -21.27 5.12
N ARG A 103 -8.20 -22.18 4.38
CA ARG A 103 -8.07 -23.64 4.61
C ARG A 103 -6.66 -24.12 4.28
N LYS A 104 -6.11 -25.07 5.04
CA LYS A 104 -4.72 -25.57 4.90
C LYS A 104 -4.31 -25.91 3.46
N PRO A 105 -5.10 -26.64 2.65
CA PRO A 105 -4.68 -26.97 1.27
C PRO A 105 -4.57 -25.72 0.39
N GLN A 106 -5.48 -24.75 0.55
CA GLN A 106 -5.47 -23.47 -0.15
C GLN A 106 -4.28 -22.62 0.28
N ALA A 107 -4.05 -22.50 1.60
CA ALA A 107 -2.95 -21.74 2.17
C ALA A 107 -1.59 -22.24 1.64
N ARG A 108 -1.37 -23.58 1.61
CA ARG A 108 -0.13 -24.17 1.07
C ARG A 108 0.09 -23.82 -0.40
N ARG A 109 -0.93 -24.01 -1.25
CA ARG A 109 -0.82 -23.67 -2.67
C ARG A 109 -0.51 -22.19 -2.87
N LYS A 110 -1.25 -21.32 -2.17
CA LYS A 110 -1.07 -19.86 -2.28
C LYS A 110 0.29 -19.41 -1.76
N THR A 111 0.78 -19.98 -0.67
CA THR A 111 2.13 -19.71 -0.14
C THR A 111 3.21 -20.02 -1.17
N VAL A 112 3.17 -21.19 -1.81
CA VAL A 112 4.16 -21.57 -2.84
C VAL A 112 4.07 -20.63 -4.05
N GLU A 113 2.86 -20.31 -4.51
CA GLU A 113 2.63 -19.36 -5.60
C GLU A 113 3.26 -17.99 -5.29
N LEU A 114 2.94 -17.42 -4.11
CA LEU A 114 3.41 -16.11 -3.72
C LEU A 114 4.92 -16.06 -3.48
N LEU A 115 5.51 -17.10 -2.87
CA LEU A 115 6.96 -17.18 -2.71
C LEU A 115 7.71 -17.21 -4.06
N LYS A 116 7.14 -17.86 -5.07
CA LYS A 116 7.67 -17.81 -6.45
C LYS A 116 7.51 -16.41 -7.04
N LEU A 117 6.33 -15.82 -6.91
CA LEU A 117 6.01 -14.48 -7.42
C LEU A 117 7.00 -13.43 -6.93
N VAL A 118 7.32 -13.46 -5.63
CA VAL A 118 8.27 -12.51 -5.02
C VAL A 118 9.72 -13.01 -5.02
N SER A 119 10.05 -14.08 -5.75
CA SER A 119 11.42 -14.65 -5.87
C SER A 119 12.06 -15.00 -4.52
N LEU A 120 11.29 -15.61 -3.62
CA LEU A 120 11.73 -16.11 -2.31
C LEU A 120 11.61 -17.62 -2.16
N HIS A 121 11.20 -18.34 -3.20
CA HIS A 121 10.96 -19.79 -3.15
C HIS A 121 12.19 -20.58 -2.69
N ASP A 122 13.37 -20.27 -3.22
CA ASP A 122 14.61 -21.01 -2.92
C ASP A 122 15.14 -20.79 -1.48
N VAL A 123 14.67 -19.74 -0.84
CA VAL A 123 15.02 -19.38 0.54
C VAL A 123 13.85 -19.51 1.51
N ALA A 124 12.72 -20.05 1.05
CA ALA A 124 11.47 -20.14 1.79
C ALA A 124 11.62 -20.79 3.18
N LYS A 125 12.51 -21.80 3.29
CA LYS A 125 12.80 -22.54 4.53
C LYS A 125 13.89 -21.92 5.40
N LYS A 126 14.51 -20.79 4.99
CA LYS A 126 15.43 -20.05 5.83
C LYS A 126 14.69 -19.15 6.82
N LYS A 127 15.24 -18.96 8.00
CA LYS A 127 14.67 -18.09 9.02
C LYS A 127 14.68 -16.62 8.56
N ILE A 128 13.60 -15.89 8.84
CA ILE A 128 13.43 -14.49 8.45
C ILE A 128 14.53 -13.58 9.01
N LYS A 129 15.10 -13.90 10.17
CA LYS A 129 16.25 -13.17 10.72
C LYS A 129 17.47 -13.16 9.79
N THR A 130 17.58 -14.12 8.87
CA THR A 130 18.67 -14.20 7.87
C THR A 130 18.34 -13.49 6.57
N TYR A 131 17.12 -12.94 6.41
CA TYR A 131 16.70 -12.24 5.23
C TYR A 131 17.30 -10.83 5.17
N SER A 132 17.68 -10.37 3.97
CA SER A 132 18.02 -8.97 3.71
C SER A 132 16.79 -8.07 3.87
N GLY A 133 16.98 -6.76 3.92
CA GLY A 133 15.89 -5.79 3.94
C GLY A 133 14.93 -5.99 2.77
N GLY A 134 15.46 -6.10 1.54
CA GLY A 134 14.67 -6.34 0.34
C GLY A 134 13.95 -7.70 0.35
N MET A 135 14.57 -8.77 0.89
CA MET A 135 13.88 -10.06 1.06
C MET A 135 12.70 -9.96 2.04
N LYS A 136 12.87 -9.23 3.14
CA LYS A 136 11.78 -8.97 4.09
C LYS A 136 10.66 -8.17 3.43
N GLN A 137 10.98 -7.12 2.70
CA GLN A 137 10.00 -6.30 1.97
C GLN A 137 9.19 -7.15 0.99
N ARG A 138 9.86 -8.00 0.19
CA ARG A 138 9.19 -8.93 -0.74
C ARG A 138 8.29 -9.94 -0.02
N LEU A 139 8.69 -10.42 1.16
CA LEU A 139 7.85 -11.30 1.98
C LEU A 139 6.60 -10.56 2.48
N GLY A 140 6.74 -9.29 2.88
CA GLY A 140 5.61 -8.43 3.25
C GLY A 140 4.62 -8.19 2.11
N ILE A 141 5.13 -8.01 0.88
CA ILE A 141 4.27 -7.92 -0.32
C ILE A 141 3.51 -9.24 -0.52
N ALA A 142 4.20 -10.39 -0.42
CA ALA A 142 3.55 -11.70 -0.54
C ALA A 142 2.43 -11.87 0.51
N GLN A 143 2.65 -11.44 1.75
CA GLN A 143 1.64 -11.47 2.80
C GLN A 143 0.42 -10.59 2.45
N ALA A 144 0.64 -9.40 1.91
CA ALA A 144 -0.45 -8.51 1.51
C ALA A 144 -1.34 -9.11 0.41
N LEU A 145 -0.79 -10.00 -0.43
CA LEU A 145 -1.47 -10.63 -1.56
C LEU A 145 -2.17 -11.97 -1.24
N LEU A 146 -2.10 -12.46 0.00
CA LEU A 146 -2.61 -13.79 0.37
C LEU A 146 -4.08 -14.01 0.02
N ASN A 147 -4.94 -13.04 0.27
CA ASN A 147 -6.38 -13.10 0.06
C ASN A 147 -6.83 -12.57 -1.31
N GLN A 148 -5.92 -12.35 -2.26
CA GLN A 148 -6.22 -11.74 -3.56
C GLN A 148 -7.02 -10.44 -3.39
N PRO A 149 -6.43 -9.42 -2.75
CA PRO A 149 -7.15 -8.23 -2.34
C PRO A 149 -7.70 -7.46 -3.53
N LYS A 150 -8.87 -6.85 -3.34
CA LYS A 150 -9.45 -5.88 -4.27
C LYS A 150 -8.99 -4.44 -3.96
N LEU A 151 -8.56 -4.20 -2.75
CA LEU A 151 -7.91 -2.98 -2.30
C LEU A 151 -6.54 -3.34 -1.73
N LEU A 152 -5.47 -2.87 -2.36
CA LEU A 152 -4.09 -3.07 -1.92
C LEU A 152 -3.50 -1.74 -1.46
N VAL A 153 -3.11 -1.66 -0.21
CA VAL A 153 -2.49 -0.47 0.40
C VAL A 153 -1.05 -0.79 0.76
N LEU A 154 -0.10 -0.03 0.20
CA LEU A 154 1.33 -0.27 0.35
C LEU A 154 2.02 1.01 0.84
N ASP A 155 2.51 0.99 2.08
CA ASP A 155 3.20 2.14 2.68
C ASP A 155 4.72 1.97 2.51
N GLU A 156 5.33 2.81 1.66
CA GLU A 156 6.76 2.81 1.28
C GLU A 156 7.27 1.43 0.80
N PRO A 157 6.59 0.77 -0.16
CA PRO A 157 6.86 -0.63 -0.51
C PRO A 157 8.21 -0.88 -1.19
N THR A 158 8.87 0.16 -1.70
CA THR A 158 10.16 0.08 -2.40
C THR A 158 11.36 0.38 -1.50
N ALA A 159 11.11 0.75 -0.24
CA ALA A 159 12.18 1.01 0.71
C ALA A 159 13.08 -0.22 0.89
N GLY A 160 14.40 -0.04 0.70
CA GLY A 160 15.38 -1.12 0.84
C GLY A 160 15.46 -2.11 -0.32
N LEU A 161 14.70 -1.92 -1.41
CA LEU A 161 14.85 -2.67 -2.66
C LEU A 161 16.00 -2.11 -3.50
N ASP A 162 16.79 -2.99 -4.09
CA ASP A 162 17.76 -2.61 -5.11
C ASP A 162 17.07 -2.20 -6.44
N PRO A 163 17.78 -1.54 -7.38
CA PRO A 163 17.18 -1.09 -8.64
C PRO A 163 16.51 -2.21 -9.46
N LYS A 164 17.08 -3.42 -9.48
CA LYS A 164 16.53 -4.56 -10.21
C LYS A 164 15.24 -5.07 -9.54
N GLU A 165 15.21 -5.09 -8.21
CA GLU A 165 14.04 -5.47 -7.43
C GLU A 165 12.91 -4.43 -7.58
N ARG A 166 13.24 -3.13 -7.67
CA ARG A 166 12.24 -2.08 -7.94
C ARG A 166 11.57 -2.23 -9.30
N VAL A 167 12.32 -2.60 -10.35
CA VAL A 167 11.73 -2.87 -11.67
C VAL A 167 10.72 -4.01 -11.57
N ARG A 168 11.10 -5.14 -10.96
CA ARG A 168 10.19 -6.29 -10.77
C ARG A 168 8.96 -5.94 -9.94
N PHE A 169 9.14 -5.12 -8.91
CA PHE A 169 8.04 -4.63 -8.10
C PHE A 169 7.07 -3.80 -8.95
N ARG A 170 7.58 -2.87 -9.76
CA ARG A 170 6.75 -2.05 -10.66
C ARG A 170 5.93 -2.91 -11.63
N ASP A 171 6.55 -3.93 -12.24
CA ASP A 171 5.83 -4.84 -13.14
C ASP A 171 4.71 -5.60 -12.41
N LEU A 172 4.99 -6.09 -11.20
CA LEU A 172 3.98 -6.73 -10.35
C LEU A 172 2.81 -5.80 -10.03
N ILE A 173 3.09 -4.54 -9.64
CA ILE A 173 2.05 -3.56 -9.31
C ILE A 173 1.21 -3.21 -10.54
N LYS A 174 1.82 -3.07 -11.73
CA LYS A 174 1.09 -2.86 -12.99
C LYS A 174 0.08 -3.98 -13.26
N ASP A 175 0.46 -5.22 -13.02
CA ASP A 175 -0.45 -6.34 -13.22
C ASP A 175 -1.60 -6.35 -12.21
N LEU A 176 -1.32 -6.03 -10.94
CA LEU A 176 -2.33 -5.96 -9.87
C LEU A 176 -3.32 -4.82 -10.08
N GLY A 177 -2.87 -3.67 -10.59
CA GLY A 177 -3.72 -2.50 -10.85
C GLY A 177 -4.80 -2.72 -11.91
N LYS A 178 -4.68 -3.75 -12.76
CA LYS A 178 -5.70 -4.09 -13.76
C LYS A 178 -7.03 -4.53 -13.14
N ASP A 179 -6.98 -5.21 -11.99
CA ASP A 179 -8.12 -5.86 -11.35
C ASP A 179 -8.34 -5.44 -9.89
N SER A 180 -7.58 -4.45 -9.40
CA SER A 180 -7.62 -3.99 -8.02
C SER A 180 -7.41 -2.48 -7.94
N ILE A 181 -7.82 -1.88 -6.82
CA ILE A 181 -7.37 -0.53 -6.45
C ILE A 181 -6.05 -0.68 -5.71
N VAL A 182 -4.99 -0.08 -6.20
CA VAL A 182 -3.67 -0.07 -5.55
C VAL A 182 -3.37 1.35 -5.09
N LEU A 183 -3.29 1.58 -3.78
CA LEU A 183 -2.84 2.82 -3.18
C LEU A 183 -1.46 2.62 -2.59
N LEU A 184 -0.45 3.27 -3.16
CA LEU A 184 0.92 3.15 -2.67
C LEU A 184 1.50 4.52 -2.30
N SER A 185 2.14 4.62 -1.14
CA SER A 185 2.91 5.80 -0.75
C SER A 185 4.37 5.60 -1.12
N THR A 186 5.02 6.69 -1.48
CA THR A 186 6.47 6.74 -1.61
C THR A 186 6.95 8.19 -1.53
N HIS A 187 8.21 8.37 -1.12
CA HIS A 187 8.94 9.62 -1.28
C HIS A 187 9.88 9.59 -2.50
N ILE A 188 9.94 8.45 -3.21
CA ILE A 188 10.76 8.25 -4.42
C ILE A 188 9.85 8.39 -5.64
N VAL A 189 9.85 9.57 -6.23
CA VAL A 189 8.97 9.94 -7.35
C VAL A 189 9.10 8.96 -8.52
N SER A 190 10.33 8.58 -8.88
CA SER A 190 10.61 7.66 -9.99
C SER A 190 10.02 6.25 -9.83
N ASP A 191 9.63 5.85 -8.61
CA ASP A 191 9.02 4.54 -8.38
C ASP A 191 7.57 4.47 -8.86
N ILE A 192 6.88 5.62 -8.90
CA ILE A 192 5.46 5.69 -9.27
C ILE A 192 5.23 6.39 -10.61
N GLU A 193 6.15 7.23 -11.07
CA GLU A 193 6.01 8.01 -12.31
C GLU A 193 5.58 7.17 -13.52
N HIS A 194 6.08 5.95 -13.60
CA HIS A 194 5.84 5.06 -14.74
C HIS A 194 4.78 3.98 -14.49
N ILE A 195 4.15 3.96 -13.32
CA ILE A 195 3.16 2.92 -12.97
C ILE A 195 1.82 3.49 -12.49
N ALA A 196 1.81 4.71 -11.93
CA ALA A 196 0.59 5.30 -11.42
C ALA A 196 -0.31 5.79 -12.56
N ASP A 197 -1.60 5.48 -12.47
CA ASP A 197 -2.63 6.05 -13.33
C ASP A 197 -3.00 7.46 -12.87
N ASP A 198 -3.02 7.65 -11.55
CA ASP A 198 -3.30 8.92 -10.89
C ASP A 198 -2.27 9.23 -9.80
N ILE A 199 -1.95 10.50 -9.64
CA ILE A 199 -1.11 11.02 -8.56
C ILE A 199 -1.98 11.77 -7.54
N LEU A 200 -1.74 11.47 -6.28
CA LEU A 200 -2.31 12.16 -5.12
C LEU A 200 -1.17 12.84 -4.37
N MET A 201 -1.27 14.14 -4.09
CA MET A 201 -0.25 14.84 -3.30
C MET A 201 -0.83 15.37 -2.01
N MET A 202 -0.13 15.08 -0.91
CA MET A 202 -0.51 15.53 0.43
C MET A 202 0.53 16.51 1.01
N LYS A 203 0.03 17.63 1.57
CA LYS A 203 0.82 18.60 2.35
C LYS A 203 0.04 18.94 3.63
N SER A 204 0.69 18.84 4.80
CA SER A 204 0.12 19.25 6.11
C SER A 204 -1.28 18.69 6.39
N GLY A 205 -1.53 17.42 6.05
CA GLY A 205 -2.81 16.74 6.28
C GLY A 205 -3.87 16.98 5.21
N GLN A 206 -3.60 17.80 4.22
CA GLN A 206 -4.54 18.12 3.12
C GLN A 206 -4.12 17.46 1.82
N LEU A 207 -5.09 17.12 0.99
CA LEU A 207 -4.88 16.70 -0.39
C LEU A 207 -4.78 17.96 -1.25
N ILE A 208 -3.57 18.26 -1.75
CA ILE A 208 -3.31 19.47 -2.54
C ILE A 208 -3.41 19.22 -4.05
N TYR A 209 -3.31 17.97 -4.48
CA TYR A 209 -3.44 17.57 -5.88
C TYR A 209 -4.03 16.18 -6.00
N GLN A 210 -4.90 16.01 -7.00
CA GLN A 210 -5.37 14.71 -7.50
C GLN A 210 -5.55 14.82 -9.01
N GLY A 211 -4.90 13.96 -9.76
CA GLY A 211 -5.02 13.97 -11.21
C GLY A 211 -4.35 12.79 -11.89
N LYS A 212 -4.80 12.53 -13.13
CA LYS A 212 -4.19 11.52 -14.01
C LYS A 212 -2.75 11.87 -14.32
N TRP A 213 -1.90 10.85 -14.31
CA TRP A 213 -0.52 10.97 -14.72
C TRP A 213 -0.26 10.13 -15.95
N THR A 214 0.34 10.72 -16.97
CA THR A 214 0.65 10.05 -18.25
C THR A 214 2.04 10.48 -18.72
N ASP A 215 2.64 9.71 -19.61
CA ASP A 215 3.95 10.05 -20.22
C ASP A 215 4.00 11.44 -20.88
N LYS A 216 2.83 12.04 -21.18
CA LYS A 216 2.69 13.40 -21.72
C LYS A 216 2.65 14.49 -20.63
N SER A 217 2.56 14.11 -19.36
CA SER A 217 2.42 15.05 -18.23
C SER A 217 3.75 15.74 -17.85
N GLY A 218 4.88 15.31 -18.45
CA GLY A 218 6.19 15.85 -18.16
C GLY A 218 6.91 15.10 -17.04
N ASN A 219 7.85 15.77 -16.36
CA ASN A 219 8.63 15.20 -15.26
C ASN A 219 7.86 15.36 -13.95
N LEU A 220 7.57 14.23 -13.29
CA LEU A 220 6.80 14.21 -12.04
C LEU A 220 7.56 14.87 -10.87
N GLU A 221 8.90 14.78 -10.87
CA GLU A 221 9.70 15.37 -9.81
C GLU A 221 9.67 16.91 -9.88
N GLU A 222 9.78 17.47 -11.10
CA GLU A 222 9.64 18.92 -11.31
C GLU A 222 8.22 19.40 -10.95
N PHE A 223 7.20 18.64 -11.34
CA PHE A 223 5.82 18.95 -10.98
C PHE A 223 5.61 18.90 -9.47
N TYR A 224 6.15 17.88 -8.79
CA TYR A 224 6.09 17.75 -7.34
C TYR A 224 6.74 18.95 -6.65
N LEU A 225 7.94 19.35 -7.07
CA LEU A 225 8.65 20.51 -6.49
C LEU A 225 7.83 21.79 -6.63
N LYS A 226 7.28 22.08 -7.81
CA LYS A 226 6.43 23.26 -8.05
C LYS A 226 5.22 23.31 -7.10
N GLN A 227 4.52 22.17 -6.92
CA GLN A 227 3.35 22.13 -6.03
C GLN A 227 3.71 22.39 -4.54
N PHE A 228 4.96 22.17 -4.16
CA PHE A 228 5.41 22.42 -2.80
C PHE A 228 6.04 23.81 -2.61
N GLU A 229 6.61 24.44 -3.68
CA GLU A 229 7.16 25.79 -3.66
C GLU A 229 6.08 26.88 -3.74
N GLU A 230 5.01 26.69 -4.53
CA GLU A 230 3.92 27.66 -4.72
C GLU A 230 3.03 27.88 -3.49
N ILE A 231 3.23 27.13 -2.40
CA ILE A 231 2.39 27.14 -1.20
C ILE A 231 3.19 27.63 0.05
N GLU A 232 4.43 28.10 -0.11
CA GLU A 232 5.16 28.85 0.93
C GLU A 232 4.80 30.34 0.87
#